data_d1b376e9c43c438d1413ebb6147f7fe7
#
_entry.id   d1b376e9c43c438d1413ebb6147f7fe7
#
_cell.length_a   1.000
_cell.length_b   1.000
_cell.length_c   1.000
_cell.angle_alpha   90.00
_cell.angle_beta   90.00
_cell.angle_gamma   90.00
#
_symmetry.space_group_name_H-M   'P 1'
#
loop_
_entity.id
_entity.type
_entity.pdbx_description
1 polymer ?
#
loop_
_entity_poly.entity_id
_entity_poly.type
_entity_poly.pdbx_seq_one_letter_code
_entity_poly.pdbx_strand_id
1 'polypeptide(L)'
;MKKRILFICLGNICRSPSAEAIMKYYVKDRGLEEQYYIDSAGISGYHSGDPADRRMQSHAIRRGYDLTSLSRKFYPDADFSDFDMIIGMDDQNIRDLQRMATSEEEKNKIFKMTDFCQRFSYRDSVPDPYYGGDSGISVGLTGRCC
;
A
#
# COMPACT_ATOMS: atom_id res chain seq x y z
N MET A 1 -9.23 20.21 -3.95
CA MET A 1 -8.44 19.19 -4.70
C MET A 1 -8.26 17.95 -3.85
N LYS A 2 -8.37 16.78 -4.49
CA LYS A 2 -8.14 15.53 -3.78
C LYS A 2 -6.65 15.30 -3.56
N LYS A 3 -6.27 14.87 -2.36
CA LYS A 3 -4.94 14.35 -2.12
C LYS A 3 -4.89 12.92 -2.63
N ARG A 4 -3.90 12.60 -3.44
CA ARG A 4 -3.78 11.31 -4.12
C ARG A 4 -2.66 10.51 -3.49
N ILE A 5 -3.01 9.33 -2.96
CA ILE A 5 -2.10 8.46 -2.19
C ILE A 5 -2.02 7.10 -2.87
N LEU A 6 -0.79 6.66 -3.14
CA LEU A 6 -0.53 5.36 -3.77
C LEU A 6 0.28 4.49 -2.82
N PHE A 7 -0.23 3.30 -2.52
CA PHE A 7 0.47 2.31 -1.71
C PHE A 7 1.20 1.32 -2.62
N ILE A 8 2.44 1.02 -2.29
CA ILE A 8 3.33 0.19 -3.10
C ILE A 8 3.85 -1.00 -2.29
N CYS A 9 3.75 -2.19 -2.86
CA CYS A 9 4.50 -3.36 -2.39
C CYS A 9 5.09 -4.09 -3.61
N LEU A 10 5.66 -5.26 -3.44
CA LEU A 10 6.32 -5.95 -4.55
C LEU A 10 5.31 -6.39 -5.61
N GLY A 11 4.29 -7.17 -5.24
CA GLY A 11 3.38 -7.81 -6.18
C GLY A 11 1.98 -7.21 -6.27
N ASN A 12 1.63 -6.28 -5.39
CA ASN A 12 0.31 -5.66 -5.30
C ASN A 12 -0.84 -6.68 -5.11
N ILE A 13 -0.59 -7.72 -4.32
CA ILE A 13 -1.62 -8.72 -3.99
C ILE A 13 -1.86 -8.89 -2.49
N CYS A 14 -0.96 -8.40 -1.64
CA CYS A 14 -1.06 -8.56 -0.18
C CYS A 14 -1.04 -7.21 0.54
N ARG A 15 0.16 -6.66 0.75
CA ARG A 15 0.35 -5.49 1.63
C ARG A 15 -0.28 -4.22 1.08
N SER A 16 0.02 -3.85 -0.14
CA SER A 16 -0.49 -2.58 -0.69
C SER A 16 -1.99 -2.58 -0.93
N PRO A 17 -2.63 -3.66 -1.43
CA PRO A 17 -4.09 -3.66 -1.52
C PRO A 17 -4.76 -3.65 -0.14
N SER A 18 -4.13 -4.23 0.88
CA SER A 18 -4.65 -4.17 2.25
C SER A 18 -4.60 -2.75 2.78
N ALA A 19 -3.49 -2.05 2.59
CA ALA A 19 -3.34 -0.66 3.00
C ALA A 19 -4.37 0.23 2.28
N GLU A 20 -4.54 0.01 0.99
CA GLU A 20 -5.56 0.72 0.19
C GLU A 20 -6.96 0.51 0.77
N ALA A 21 -7.35 -0.74 1.03
CA ALA A 21 -8.68 -1.06 1.54
C ALA A 21 -8.92 -0.47 2.94
N ILE A 22 -7.94 -0.55 3.82
CA ILE A 22 -8.04 0.00 5.17
C ILE A 22 -8.16 1.52 5.12
N MET A 23 -7.35 2.18 4.32
CA MET A 23 -7.40 3.64 4.18
C MET A 23 -8.74 4.09 3.61
N LYS A 24 -9.25 3.40 2.59
CA LYS A 24 -10.57 3.68 2.01
C LYS A 24 -11.67 3.54 3.04
N TYR A 25 -11.59 2.53 3.90
CA TYR A 25 -12.56 2.33 4.98
C TYR A 25 -12.57 3.53 5.93
N TYR A 26 -11.41 3.96 6.41
CA TYR A 26 -11.33 5.09 7.35
C TYR A 26 -11.74 6.42 6.71
N VAL A 27 -11.38 6.63 5.46
CA VAL A 27 -11.78 7.82 4.70
C VAL A 27 -13.30 7.89 4.57
N LYS A 28 -13.93 6.77 4.23
CA LYS A 28 -15.38 6.67 4.12
C LYS A 28 -16.06 6.87 5.48
N ASP A 29 -15.55 6.21 6.51
CA ASP A 29 -16.10 6.29 7.87
C ASP A 29 -16.12 7.73 8.40
N ARG A 30 -15.14 8.54 8.00
CA ARG A 30 -15.02 9.94 8.42
C ARG A 30 -15.63 10.94 7.45
N GLY A 31 -16.27 10.46 6.37
CA GLY A 31 -16.89 11.34 5.37
C GLY A 31 -15.91 12.16 4.56
N LEU A 32 -14.70 11.64 4.32
CA LEU A 32 -13.63 12.34 3.64
C LEU A 32 -13.39 11.85 2.21
N GLU A 33 -14.30 11.10 1.64
CA GLU A 33 -14.14 10.46 0.32
C GLU A 33 -13.84 11.45 -0.80
N GLU A 34 -14.38 12.66 -0.71
CA GLU A 34 -14.15 13.70 -1.73
C GLU A 34 -12.80 14.37 -1.60
N GLN A 35 -12.09 14.16 -0.48
CA GLN A 35 -10.80 14.80 -0.20
C GLN A 35 -9.61 13.91 -0.52
N TYR A 36 -9.81 12.60 -0.71
CA TYR A 36 -8.73 11.63 -0.92
C TYR A 36 -9.03 10.69 -2.08
N TYR A 37 -8.02 10.45 -2.89
CA TYR A 37 -8.01 9.38 -3.89
C TYR A 37 -6.94 8.37 -3.48
N ILE A 38 -7.34 7.11 -3.29
CA ILE A 38 -6.48 6.05 -2.77
C ILE A 38 -6.38 4.93 -3.80
N ASP A 39 -5.15 4.47 -4.06
CA ASP A 39 -4.90 3.37 -4.99
C ASP A 39 -3.69 2.57 -4.50
N SER A 40 -3.39 1.46 -5.18
CA SER A 40 -2.21 0.65 -4.90
C SER A 40 -1.61 0.11 -6.19
N ALA A 41 -0.32 -0.21 -6.17
CA ALA A 41 0.39 -0.76 -7.31
C ALA A 41 1.57 -1.62 -6.83
N GLY A 42 2.16 -2.40 -7.73
CA GLY A 42 3.32 -3.24 -7.43
C GLY A 42 4.56 -2.82 -8.20
N ILE A 43 5.70 -3.01 -7.59
CA ILE A 43 6.99 -2.84 -8.27
C ILE A 43 7.08 -3.83 -9.44
N SER A 44 6.67 -5.09 -9.18
CA SER A 44 6.61 -6.14 -10.19
C SER A 44 5.23 -6.15 -10.87
N GLY A 45 5.22 -6.39 -12.17
CA GLY A 45 3.98 -6.60 -12.92
C GLY A 45 3.54 -8.06 -13.00
N TYR A 46 4.18 -8.95 -12.25
CA TYR A 46 3.94 -10.40 -12.34
C TYR A 46 2.47 -10.78 -12.11
N HIS A 47 1.82 -10.12 -11.16
CA HIS A 47 0.42 -10.39 -10.82
C HIS A 47 -0.58 -9.42 -11.45
N SER A 48 -0.16 -8.62 -12.45
CA SER A 48 -1.04 -7.61 -13.05
C SER A 48 -2.36 -8.23 -13.54
N GLY A 49 -3.46 -7.64 -13.10
CA GLY A 49 -4.81 -8.13 -13.41
C GLY A 49 -5.35 -9.16 -12.42
N ASP A 50 -4.52 -9.67 -11.52
CA ASP A 50 -4.95 -10.66 -10.54
C ASP A 50 -5.68 -9.98 -9.36
N PRO A 51 -6.66 -10.67 -8.74
CA PRO A 51 -7.23 -10.19 -7.50
C PRO A 51 -6.23 -10.31 -6.36
N ALA A 52 -6.53 -9.68 -5.22
CA ALA A 52 -5.73 -9.81 -4.02
C ALA A 52 -5.65 -11.28 -3.58
N ASP A 53 -4.58 -11.62 -2.85
CA ASP A 53 -4.38 -12.96 -2.31
C ASP A 53 -5.61 -13.43 -1.54
N ARG A 54 -6.04 -14.69 -1.76
CA ARG A 54 -7.28 -15.23 -1.16
C ARG A 54 -7.26 -15.20 0.37
N ARG A 55 -6.12 -15.50 0.97
CA ARG A 55 -5.98 -15.47 2.43
C ARG A 55 -6.15 -14.04 2.96
N MET A 56 -5.58 -13.07 2.26
CA MET A 56 -5.74 -11.65 2.60
C MET A 56 -7.19 -11.23 2.48
N GLN A 57 -7.88 -11.62 1.41
CA GLN A 57 -9.31 -11.33 1.25
C GLN A 57 -10.14 -11.88 2.41
N SER A 58 -9.89 -13.15 2.80
CA SER A 58 -10.62 -13.78 3.90
C SER A 58 -10.40 -13.07 5.23
N HIS A 59 -9.15 -12.74 5.54
CA HIS A 59 -8.82 -12.01 6.77
C HIS A 59 -9.40 -10.59 6.77
N ALA A 60 -9.38 -9.94 5.61
CA ALA A 60 -9.92 -8.58 5.46
C ALA A 60 -11.43 -8.56 5.69
N ILE A 61 -12.16 -9.49 5.09
CA ILE A 61 -13.62 -9.57 5.25
C ILE A 61 -14.00 -9.73 6.72
N ARG A 62 -13.28 -10.57 7.47
CA ARG A 62 -13.53 -10.76 8.90
C ARG A 62 -13.36 -9.47 9.70
N ARG A 63 -12.60 -8.51 9.19
CA ARG A 63 -12.34 -7.22 9.84
C ARG A 63 -13.12 -6.07 9.22
N GLY A 64 -14.02 -6.36 8.28
CA GLY A 64 -14.86 -5.34 7.63
C GLY A 64 -14.20 -4.58 6.51
N TYR A 65 -13.09 -5.07 5.95
CA TYR A 65 -12.41 -4.44 4.83
C TYR A 65 -12.66 -5.18 3.52
N ASP A 66 -12.81 -4.45 2.42
CA ASP A 66 -13.03 -5.01 1.09
C ASP A 66 -11.75 -4.90 0.24
N LEU A 67 -11.10 -6.02 -0.02
CA LEU A 67 -9.97 -6.12 -0.93
C LEU A 67 -10.47 -6.46 -2.34
N THR A 68 -10.99 -5.47 -3.03
CA THR A 68 -11.62 -5.66 -4.34
C THR A 68 -10.78 -5.18 -5.51
N SER A 69 -9.65 -4.49 -5.25
CA SER A 69 -8.79 -3.99 -6.31
C SER A 69 -8.05 -5.13 -7.03
N LEU A 70 -7.78 -4.91 -8.31
CA LEU A 70 -6.94 -5.80 -9.09
C LEU A 70 -5.51 -5.28 -9.10
N SER A 71 -4.56 -6.22 -9.11
CA SER A 71 -3.14 -5.88 -9.15
C SER A 71 -2.79 -5.10 -10.41
N ARG A 72 -1.95 -4.09 -10.28
CA ARG A 72 -1.35 -3.38 -11.40
C ARG A 72 0.10 -3.03 -11.10
N LYS A 73 0.86 -2.82 -12.16
CA LYS A 73 2.25 -2.41 -12.03
C LYS A 73 2.34 -0.90 -11.80
N PHE A 74 3.36 -0.48 -11.06
CA PHE A 74 3.72 0.93 -10.91
C PHE A 74 4.38 1.43 -12.21
N TYR A 75 3.91 2.55 -12.71
CA TYR A 75 4.45 3.20 -13.92
C TYR A 75 5.06 4.55 -13.53
N PRO A 76 6.40 4.66 -13.47
CA PRO A 76 7.05 5.90 -13.01
C PRO A 76 6.64 7.15 -13.78
N ASP A 77 6.48 7.04 -15.10
CA ASP A 77 6.15 8.20 -15.93
C ASP A 77 4.79 8.81 -15.61
N ALA A 78 3.85 8.00 -15.16
CA ALA A 78 2.49 8.46 -14.85
C ALA A 78 2.28 8.64 -13.35
N ASP A 79 2.70 7.66 -12.55
CA ASP A 79 2.35 7.60 -11.13
C ASP A 79 3.06 8.67 -10.30
N PHE A 80 4.31 9.01 -10.61
CA PHE A 80 4.98 10.09 -9.90
C PHE A 80 4.30 11.45 -10.14
N SER A 81 3.70 11.65 -11.30
CA SER A 81 2.96 12.88 -11.60
C SER A 81 1.56 12.85 -10.98
N ASP A 82 0.90 11.70 -11.01
CA ASP A 82 -0.51 11.57 -10.63
C ASP A 82 -0.74 11.55 -9.12
N PHE A 83 0.25 11.15 -8.33
CA PHE A 83 0.10 10.99 -6.88
C PHE A 83 0.92 11.99 -6.10
N ASP A 84 0.36 12.41 -4.97
CA ASP A 84 1.03 13.33 -4.02
C ASP A 84 1.94 12.58 -3.05
N MET A 85 1.54 11.36 -2.68
CA MET A 85 2.30 10.49 -1.78
C MET A 85 2.38 9.09 -2.37
N ILE A 86 3.58 8.52 -2.36
CA ILE A 86 3.84 7.16 -2.81
C ILE A 86 4.49 6.40 -1.65
N ILE A 87 3.74 5.47 -1.07
CA ILE A 87 4.10 4.85 0.21
C ILE A 87 4.51 3.39 0.00
N GLY A 88 5.79 3.09 0.21
CA GLY A 88 6.32 1.73 0.15
C GLY A 88 6.21 1.01 1.48
N MET A 89 6.09 -0.31 1.43
CA MET A 89 5.86 -1.14 2.61
C MET A 89 7.13 -1.57 3.30
N ASP A 90 8.25 -1.63 2.57
CA ASP A 90 9.55 -2.04 3.12
C ASP A 90 10.68 -1.27 2.47
N ASP A 91 11.90 -1.46 2.97
CA ASP A 91 13.08 -0.76 2.47
C ASP A 91 13.40 -1.11 1.02
N GLN A 92 13.11 -2.34 0.59
CA GLN A 92 13.32 -2.72 -0.81
C GLN A 92 12.39 -1.95 -1.74
N ASN A 93 11.13 -1.79 -1.35
CA ASN A 93 10.20 -0.96 -2.12
C ASN A 93 10.70 0.47 -2.23
N ILE A 94 11.21 1.02 -1.13
CA ILE A 94 11.75 2.40 -1.12
C ILE A 94 12.95 2.52 -2.04
N ARG A 95 13.89 1.58 -1.98
CA ARG A 95 15.08 1.59 -2.85
C ARG A 95 14.68 1.51 -4.32
N ASP A 96 13.71 0.67 -4.65
CA ASP A 96 13.23 0.51 -6.02
C ASP A 96 12.57 1.79 -6.52
N LEU A 97 11.73 2.41 -5.70
CA LEU A 97 11.07 3.67 -6.04
C LEU A 97 12.09 4.80 -6.21
N GLN A 98 13.09 4.89 -5.34
CA GLN A 98 14.14 5.90 -5.46
C GLN A 98 14.97 5.75 -6.72
N ARG A 99 15.22 4.53 -7.17
CA ARG A 99 15.90 4.28 -8.44
C ARG A 99 15.08 4.71 -9.64
N MET A 100 13.76 4.59 -9.55
CA MET A 100 12.85 4.97 -10.64
C MET A 100 12.61 6.48 -10.70
N ALA A 101 12.78 7.18 -9.58
CA ALA A 101 12.58 8.64 -9.52
C ALA A 101 13.69 9.35 -10.29
N THR A 102 13.31 10.35 -11.09
CA THR A 102 14.23 11.09 -11.95
C THR A 102 14.48 12.54 -11.46
N SER A 103 13.82 12.97 -10.39
CA SER A 103 13.96 14.31 -9.85
C SER A 103 13.84 14.32 -8.33
N GLU A 104 14.28 15.40 -7.69
CA GLU A 104 14.11 15.57 -6.23
C GLU A 104 12.64 15.69 -5.87
N GLU A 105 11.82 16.31 -6.72
CA GLU A 105 10.38 16.40 -6.49
C GLU A 105 9.76 15.01 -6.40
N GLU A 106 10.12 14.11 -7.30
CA GLU A 106 9.63 12.73 -7.28
C GLU A 106 10.12 11.98 -6.04
N LYS A 107 11.40 12.13 -5.68
CA LYS A 107 11.95 11.49 -4.48
C LYS A 107 11.25 11.97 -3.20
N ASN A 108 10.87 13.23 -3.15
CA ASN A 108 10.19 13.81 -2.00
C ASN A 108 8.76 13.29 -1.80
N LYS A 109 8.20 12.63 -2.80
CA LYS A 109 6.88 11.98 -2.70
C LYS A 109 6.95 10.57 -2.12
N ILE A 110 8.14 10.00 -1.96
CA ILE A 110 8.34 8.61 -1.51
C ILE A 110 8.41 8.57 0.01
N PHE A 111 7.54 7.76 0.62
CA PHE A 111 7.46 7.57 2.07
C PHE A 111 7.47 6.07 2.38
N LYS A 112 7.91 5.72 3.58
CA LYS A 112 7.84 4.34 4.07
C LYS A 112 6.67 4.21 5.04
N MET A 113 5.87 3.16 4.89
CA MET A 113 4.68 2.96 5.70
C MET A 113 5.00 2.96 7.20
N THR A 114 6.08 2.33 7.61
CA THR A 114 6.47 2.27 9.02
C THR A 114 6.88 3.61 9.62
N ASP A 115 7.18 4.62 8.79
CA ASP A 115 7.43 5.98 9.29
C ASP A 115 6.19 6.58 9.95
N PHE A 116 5.00 6.05 9.63
CA PHE A 116 3.73 6.47 10.21
C PHE A 116 3.30 5.57 11.36
N CYS A 117 4.09 4.54 11.72
CA CYS A 117 3.77 3.62 12.79
C CYS A 117 4.00 4.25 14.14
N GLN A 118 3.01 4.13 15.02
CA GLN A 118 3.13 4.54 16.43
C GLN A 118 3.33 3.36 17.37
N ARG A 119 2.73 2.21 17.04
CA ARG A 119 2.71 1.03 17.90
C ARG A 119 3.88 0.08 17.70
N PHE A 120 4.43 0.05 16.49
CA PHE A 120 5.53 -0.83 16.12
C PHE A 120 6.72 -0.02 15.59
N SER A 121 7.03 1.07 16.27
CA SER A 121 8.09 1.99 15.87
C SER A 121 9.49 1.35 15.81
N TYR A 122 9.66 0.20 16.45
CA TYR A 122 10.89 -0.57 16.39
C TYR A 122 11.06 -1.40 15.10
N ARG A 123 10.02 -1.45 14.25
CA ARG A 123 10.05 -2.22 12.99
C ARG A 123 10.38 -1.30 11.83
N ASP A 124 11.33 -1.73 11.01
CA ASP A 124 11.74 -0.96 9.83
C ASP A 124 10.87 -1.21 8.61
N SER A 125 10.11 -2.31 8.59
CA SER A 125 9.34 -2.71 7.41
C SER A 125 8.07 -3.42 7.80
N VAL A 126 7.05 -3.30 6.92
CA VAL A 126 5.84 -4.12 7.01
C VAL A 126 6.19 -5.53 6.52
N PRO A 127 6.02 -6.57 7.36
CA PRO A 127 6.33 -7.93 6.95
C PRO A 127 5.49 -8.35 5.75
N ASP A 128 6.07 -9.15 4.84
CA ASP A 128 5.33 -9.67 3.71
C ASP A 128 4.52 -10.90 4.16
N PRO A 129 3.19 -10.78 4.27
CA PRO A 129 2.37 -11.89 4.76
C PRO A 129 2.29 -13.05 3.79
N TYR A 130 2.66 -12.87 2.52
CA TYR A 130 2.69 -13.95 1.54
C TYR A 130 3.58 -15.10 2.00
N TYR A 131 4.70 -14.78 2.67
CA TYR A 131 5.65 -15.75 3.18
C TYR A 131 5.46 -16.07 4.66
N GLY A 132 4.63 -15.31 5.37
CA GLY A 132 4.45 -15.41 6.82
C GLY A 132 3.28 -16.25 7.31
N GLY A 133 2.48 -16.80 6.39
CA GLY A 133 1.28 -17.55 6.76
C GLY A 133 0.20 -16.70 7.42
N ASP A 134 -0.73 -17.34 8.14
CA ASP A 134 -1.90 -16.62 8.71
C ASP A 134 -1.52 -15.58 9.75
N SER A 135 -0.50 -15.83 10.57
CA SER A 135 -0.06 -14.86 11.57
C SER A 135 0.53 -13.61 10.92
N GLY A 136 1.29 -13.78 9.85
CA GLY A 136 1.82 -12.66 9.07
C GLY A 136 0.71 -11.83 8.44
N ILE A 137 -0.32 -12.49 7.91
CA ILE A 137 -1.50 -11.81 7.34
C ILE A 137 -2.20 -10.99 8.40
N SER A 138 -2.42 -11.56 9.59
CA SER A 138 -3.07 -10.85 10.70
C SER A 138 -2.30 -9.59 11.10
N VAL A 139 -0.98 -9.66 11.17
CA VAL A 139 -0.14 -8.49 11.48
C VAL A 139 -0.31 -7.41 10.42
N GLY A 140 -0.33 -7.80 9.13
CA GLY A 140 -0.50 -6.85 8.03
C GLY A 140 -1.85 -6.13 8.05
N LEU A 141 -2.91 -6.83 8.46
CA LEU A 141 -4.28 -6.31 8.43
C LEU A 141 -4.71 -5.56 9.69
N THR A 142 -3.98 -5.68 10.79
CA THR A 142 -4.41 -5.02 12.05
C THR A 142 -4.36 -3.49 11.95
N GLY A 143 -3.68 -2.95 10.95
CA GLY A 143 -3.64 -1.51 10.72
C GLY A 143 -3.02 -0.71 11.86
N ARG A 144 -2.23 -1.36 12.69
CA ARG A 144 -1.67 -0.73 13.90
C ARG A 144 -0.51 0.21 13.60
N CYS A 145 -0.11 0.30 12.34
CA CYS A 145 0.92 1.22 11.89
C CYS A 145 0.34 2.57 11.45
N CYS A 146 -0.93 2.73 11.54
CA CYS A 146 -1.58 4.00 11.20
C CYS A 146 -2.43 4.52 12.37
#